data_a1366f6aae2b893d48c2779e5cb02aff
#
_entry.id   a1366f6aae2b893d48c2779e5cb02aff
#
_cell.length_a   1.000
_cell.length_b   1.000
_cell.length_c   1.000
_cell.angle_alpha   90.00
_cell.angle_beta   90.00
_cell.angle_gamma   90.00
#
_symmetry.space_group_name_H-M   'P 1'
#
loop_
_entity.id
_entity.type
_entity.pdbx_description
1 polymer ?
#
loop_
_entity_poly.entity_id
_entity_poly.type
_entity_poly.pdbx_seq_one_letter_code
_entity_poly.pdbx_strand_id
1 'polypeptide(L)'
;LHVTDFAQAVGQWLSTETVQTQTYELCDGVAGGYDWQRVQQLAADARCGSVRMVGIPLPVLTGLADISTALSRLAGKEPMLTRSKIRELTHADWSASNNRISEDINWFPGISLEHALRNGLF
;
A
#
# COMPACT_ATOMS: atom_id res chain seq x y z
N LEU A 1 3.23 -0.84 -4.33
CA LEU A 1 3.72 -1.87 -5.25
C LEU A 1 2.60 -2.33 -6.18
N HIS A 2 2.82 -2.36 -7.48
CA HIS A 2 1.85 -2.87 -8.44
C HIS A 2 1.83 -4.41 -8.46
N VAL A 3 0.64 -4.99 -8.72
CA VAL A 3 0.47 -6.46 -8.69
C VAL A 3 1.34 -7.19 -9.72
N THR A 4 1.59 -6.58 -10.87
CA THR A 4 2.47 -7.15 -11.90
C THR A 4 3.92 -7.26 -11.43
N ASP A 5 4.44 -6.22 -10.76
CA ASP A 5 5.79 -6.22 -10.19
C ASP A 5 5.91 -7.28 -9.09
N PHE A 6 4.87 -7.41 -8.24
CA PHE A 6 4.82 -8.46 -7.24
C PHE A 6 4.86 -9.86 -7.89
N ALA A 7 4.05 -10.09 -8.93
CA ALA A 7 4.03 -11.36 -9.64
C ALA A 7 5.38 -11.67 -10.30
N GLN A 8 6.06 -10.66 -10.87
CA GLN A 8 7.41 -10.80 -11.40
C GLN A 8 8.43 -11.16 -10.32
N ALA A 9 8.37 -10.50 -9.16
CA ALA A 9 9.24 -10.81 -8.03
C ALA A 9 9.11 -12.28 -7.60
N VAL A 10 7.88 -12.77 -7.46
CA VAL A 10 7.60 -14.18 -7.11
C VAL A 10 8.09 -15.12 -8.20
N GLY A 11 7.81 -14.83 -9.47
CA GLY A 11 8.26 -15.66 -10.60
C GLY A 11 9.78 -15.76 -10.69
N GLN A 12 10.48 -14.63 -10.50
CA GLN A 12 11.92 -14.56 -10.53
C GLN A 12 12.54 -15.28 -9.33
N TRP A 13 11.95 -15.12 -8.14
CA TRP A 13 12.34 -15.84 -6.94
C TRP A 13 12.20 -17.36 -7.10
N LEU A 14 11.08 -17.84 -7.65
CA LEU A 14 10.86 -19.27 -7.92
C LEU A 14 11.84 -19.85 -8.94
N SER A 15 12.37 -19.03 -9.85
CA SER A 15 13.33 -19.45 -10.87
C SER A 15 14.79 -19.41 -10.40
N THR A 16 15.06 -18.92 -9.20
CA THR A 16 16.40 -18.79 -8.66
C THR A 16 16.79 -20.07 -7.92
N GLU A 17 17.90 -20.70 -8.33
CA GLU A 17 18.33 -22.02 -7.80
C GLU A 17 18.84 -21.98 -6.34
N THR A 18 19.26 -20.82 -5.86
CA THR A 18 19.93 -20.66 -4.54
C THR A 18 19.17 -19.74 -3.61
N VAL A 19 17.88 -19.95 -3.45
CA VAL A 19 17.09 -19.09 -2.55
C VAL A 19 17.29 -19.55 -1.09
N GLN A 20 17.82 -18.62 -0.29
CA GLN A 20 17.81 -18.79 1.16
C GLN A 20 16.38 -18.53 1.68
N THR A 21 16.02 -19.21 2.77
CA THR A 21 14.76 -18.92 3.47
C THR A 21 14.88 -17.55 4.14
N GLN A 22 14.35 -16.51 3.46
CA GLN A 22 14.41 -15.12 3.92
C GLN A 22 13.06 -14.44 3.77
N THR A 23 12.89 -13.37 4.53
CA THR A 23 11.75 -12.46 4.37
C THR A 23 12.21 -11.23 3.58
N TYR A 24 11.48 -10.93 2.51
CA TYR A 24 11.71 -9.73 1.71
C TYR A 24 10.58 -8.73 1.90
N GLU A 25 10.94 -7.47 2.00
CA GLU A 25 10.01 -6.37 1.86
C GLU A 25 10.02 -5.91 0.41
N LEU A 26 8.84 -5.57 -0.11
CA LEU A 26 8.68 -5.14 -1.49
C LEU A 26 7.93 -3.81 -1.54
N CYS A 27 8.49 -2.85 -2.27
CA CYS A 27 7.86 -1.57 -2.56
C CYS A 27 8.00 -1.22 -4.06
N ASP A 28 7.45 -0.09 -4.48
CA ASP A 28 7.57 0.39 -5.86
C ASP A 28 8.87 1.14 -6.15
N GLY A 29 9.85 1.08 -5.26
CA GLY A 29 11.19 1.62 -5.45
C GLY A 29 11.32 3.13 -5.27
N VAL A 30 10.24 3.84 -4.91
CA VAL A 30 10.31 5.28 -4.65
C VAL A 30 11.00 5.53 -3.32
N ALA A 31 12.16 6.19 -3.38
CA ALA A 31 12.93 6.52 -2.18
C ALA A 31 12.13 7.37 -1.19
N GLY A 32 12.06 6.93 0.07
CA GLY A 32 11.29 7.61 1.11
C GLY A 32 9.78 7.41 1.05
N GLY A 33 9.28 6.62 0.08
CA GLY A 33 7.85 6.34 -0.05
C GLY A 33 7.00 7.54 -0.49
N TYR A 34 5.74 7.52 -0.12
CA TYR A 34 4.77 8.57 -0.46
C TYR A 34 4.17 9.17 0.80
N ASP A 35 4.31 10.46 0.98
CA ASP A 35 3.50 11.21 1.94
C ASP A 35 2.11 11.54 1.38
N TRP A 36 1.20 11.98 2.24
CA TRP A 36 -0.16 12.32 1.83
C TRP A 36 -0.22 13.47 0.83
N GLN A 37 0.74 14.42 0.88
CA GLN A 37 0.79 15.54 -0.05
C GLN A 37 1.17 15.05 -1.45
N ARG A 38 2.16 14.14 -1.52
CA ARG A 38 2.57 13.53 -2.79
C ARG A 38 1.45 12.70 -3.41
N VAL A 39 0.76 11.88 -2.60
CA VAL A 39 -0.41 11.11 -3.06
C VAL A 39 -1.52 12.03 -3.58
N GLN A 40 -1.81 13.14 -2.89
CA GLN A 40 -2.78 14.13 -3.34
C GLN A 40 -2.40 14.74 -4.69
N GLN A 41 -1.14 15.13 -4.88
CA GLN A 41 -0.64 15.68 -6.14
C GLN A 41 -0.79 14.67 -7.28
N LEU A 42 -0.31 13.45 -7.09
CA LEU A 42 -0.42 12.39 -8.09
C LEU A 42 -1.87 12.10 -8.48
N ALA A 43 -2.79 12.09 -7.52
CA ALA A 43 -4.21 11.91 -7.77
C ALA A 43 -4.83 13.10 -8.52
N ALA A 44 -4.40 14.33 -8.22
CA ALA A 44 -4.86 15.54 -8.93
C ALA A 44 -4.37 15.55 -10.38
N ASP A 45 -3.10 15.18 -10.59
CA ASP A 45 -2.50 15.10 -11.93
C ASP A 45 -3.19 14.02 -12.78
N ALA A 46 -3.42 12.84 -12.22
CA ALA A 46 -4.09 11.73 -12.91
C ALA A 46 -5.53 12.05 -13.31
N ARG A 47 -6.24 12.84 -12.49
CA ARG A 47 -7.62 13.27 -12.77
C ARG A 47 -7.73 14.56 -13.60
N CYS A 48 -6.61 15.19 -13.92
CA CYS A 48 -6.57 16.53 -14.52
C CYS A 48 -7.45 17.55 -13.78
N GLY A 49 -7.45 17.48 -12.44
CA GLY A 49 -8.30 18.31 -11.60
C GLY A 49 -7.87 18.38 -10.14
N SER A 50 -8.55 19.20 -9.34
CA SER A 50 -8.22 19.35 -7.92
C SER A 50 -8.72 18.15 -7.10
N VAL A 51 -7.88 17.69 -6.16
CA VAL A 51 -8.24 16.70 -5.14
C VAL A 51 -8.13 17.34 -3.77
N ARG A 52 -9.23 17.32 -3.02
CA ARG A 52 -9.27 17.87 -1.65
C ARG A 52 -9.01 16.76 -0.64
N MET A 53 -8.03 16.96 0.21
CA MET A 53 -7.83 16.11 1.39
C MET A 53 -8.73 16.58 2.54
N VAL A 54 -9.39 15.64 3.18
CA VAL A 54 -10.22 15.88 4.37
C VAL A 54 -9.61 15.11 5.54
N GLY A 55 -9.08 15.83 6.52
CA GLY A 55 -8.59 15.23 7.76
C GLY A 55 -9.75 14.83 8.67
N ILE A 56 -9.81 13.57 9.06
CA ILE A 56 -10.80 13.08 10.02
C ILE A 56 -10.09 12.87 11.36
N PRO A 57 -10.54 13.51 12.46
CA PRO A 57 -9.94 13.31 13.77
C PRO A 57 -9.98 11.84 14.21
N LEU A 58 -8.91 11.37 14.82
CA LEU A 58 -8.77 9.97 15.26
C LEU A 58 -9.90 9.49 16.18
N PRO A 59 -10.42 10.29 17.15
CA PRO A 59 -11.56 9.88 17.98
C PRO A 59 -12.82 9.60 17.16
N VAL A 60 -13.05 10.36 16.09
CA VAL A 60 -14.21 10.15 15.20
C VAL A 60 -14.06 8.83 14.44
N LEU A 61 -12.87 8.57 13.89
CA LEU A 61 -12.58 7.30 13.20
C LEU A 61 -12.73 6.09 14.13
N THR A 62 -12.23 6.18 15.36
CA THR A 62 -12.36 5.10 16.34
C THR A 62 -13.81 4.84 16.73
N GLY A 63 -14.61 5.89 16.92
CA GLY A 63 -16.05 5.79 17.17
C GLY A 63 -16.79 5.12 16.00
N LEU A 64 -16.48 5.51 14.77
CA LEU A 64 -17.05 4.87 13.58
C LEU A 64 -16.67 3.39 13.45
N ALA A 65 -15.43 3.03 13.82
CA ALA A 65 -15.00 1.63 13.82
C ALA A 65 -15.74 0.78 14.86
N ASP A 66 -16.01 1.33 16.03
CA ASP A 66 -16.78 0.64 17.07
C ASP A 66 -18.24 0.41 16.63
N ILE A 67 -18.86 1.44 16.05
CA ILE A 67 -20.22 1.34 15.49
C ILE A 67 -20.25 0.31 14.33
N SER A 68 -19.31 0.41 13.40
CA SER A 68 -19.18 -0.55 12.29
C SER A 68 -19.03 -1.98 12.79
N THR A 69 -18.20 -2.20 13.80
CA THR A 69 -17.98 -3.52 14.40
C THR A 69 -19.26 -4.04 15.08
N ALA A 70 -19.98 -3.20 15.81
CA ALA A 70 -21.22 -3.59 16.47
C ALA A 70 -22.32 -3.96 15.46
N LEU A 71 -22.52 -3.14 14.43
CA LEU A 71 -23.52 -3.38 13.39
C LEU A 71 -23.19 -4.63 12.55
N SER A 72 -21.92 -4.84 12.23
CA SER A 72 -21.48 -6.01 11.46
C SER A 72 -21.70 -7.31 12.24
N ARG A 73 -21.45 -7.31 13.56
CA ARG A 73 -21.75 -8.45 14.43
C ARG A 73 -23.24 -8.79 14.47
N LEU A 74 -24.09 -7.77 14.55
CA LEU A 74 -25.56 -7.96 14.52
C LEU A 74 -26.03 -8.49 13.16
N ALA A 75 -25.37 -8.08 12.07
CA ALA A 75 -25.68 -8.51 10.72
C ALA A 75 -25.02 -9.84 10.31
N GLY A 76 -24.21 -10.47 11.17
CA GLY A 76 -23.45 -11.68 10.85
C GLY A 76 -22.39 -11.48 9.75
N LYS A 77 -21.88 -10.26 9.59
CA LYS A 77 -20.86 -9.88 8.58
C LYS A 77 -19.57 -9.44 9.24
N GLU A 78 -18.47 -9.57 8.50
CA GLU A 78 -17.19 -9.04 8.96
C GLU A 78 -17.16 -7.50 8.83
N PRO A 79 -16.67 -6.78 9.85
CA PRO A 79 -16.56 -5.33 9.80
C PRO A 79 -15.44 -4.89 8.88
N MET A 80 -15.73 -3.98 7.94
CA MET A 80 -14.72 -3.41 7.05
C MET A 80 -13.79 -2.43 7.77
N LEU A 81 -14.32 -1.66 8.73
CA LEU A 81 -13.56 -0.71 9.52
C LEU A 81 -13.45 -1.21 10.97
N THR A 82 -12.23 -1.49 11.42
CA THR A 82 -11.91 -1.93 12.78
C THR A 82 -10.85 -1.03 13.40
N ARG A 83 -10.72 -1.07 14.72
CA ARG A 83 -9.63 -0.36 15.42
C ARG A 83 -8.24 -0.82 14.97
N SER A 84 -8.07 -2.08 14.56
CA SER A 84 -6.83 -2.59 14.01
C SER A 84 -6.49 -1.91 12.68
N LYS A 85 -7.48 -1.80 11.79
CA LYS A 85 -7.33 -1.06 10.52
C LYS A 85 -6.99 0.41 10.72
N ILE A 86 -7.57 1.06 11.72
CA ILE A 86 -7.22 2.45 12.04
C ILE A 86 -5.76 2.55 12.50
N ARG A 87 -5.28 1.63 13.35
CA ARG A 87 -3.87 1.61 13.76
C ARG A 87 -2.92 1.39 12.58
N GLU A 88 -3.28 0.52 11.64
CA GLU A 88 -2.54 0.36 10.39
C GLU A 88 -2.47 1.69 9.62
N LEU A 89 -3.63 2.32 9.37
CA LEU A 89 -3.72 3.58 8.62
C LEU A 89 -2.99 4.76 9.28
N THR A 90 -2.85 4.74 10.60
CA THR A 90 -2.18 5.80 11.37
C THR A 90 -0.75 5.45 11.76
N HIS A 91 -0.21 4.34 11.24
CA HIS A 91 1.19 4.00 11.46
C HIS A 91 2.09 5.08 10.84
N ALA A 92 3.12 5.46 11.59
CA ALA A 92 3.94 6.62 11.24
C ALA A 92 4.80 6.41 10.01
N ASP A 93 5.24 5.17 9.76
CA ASP A 93 6.16 4.85 8.67
C ASP A 93 5.81 3.48 8.05
N TRP A 94 5.43 3.52 6.77
CA TRP A 94 5.19 2.36 5.91
C TRP A 94 6.25 2.22 4.83
N SER A 95 7.42 2.86 5.00
CA SER A 95 8.50 2.70 4.04
C SER A 95 9.06 1.28 4.09
N ALA A 96 9.41 0.77 2.92
CA ALA A 96 10.03 -0.53 2.73
C ALA A 96 11.23 -0.39 1.78
N SER A 97 12.14 -1.34 1.81
CA SER A 97 13.33 -1.33 0.95
C SER A 97 13.44 -2.61 0.14
N ASN A 98 13.66 -2.44 -1.16
CA ASN A 98 13.92 -3.55 -2.08
C ASN A 98 15.38 -4.03 -2.08
N ASN A 99 16.28 -3.41 -1.31
CA ASN A 99 17.73 -3.66 -1.40
C ASN A 99 18.04 -5.15 -1.32
N ARG A 100 17.50 -5.85 -0.33
CA ARG A 100 17.78 -7.26 -0.13
C ARG A 100 17.34 -8.15 -1.29
N ILE A 101 16.12 -7.98 -1.80
CA ILE A 101 15.63 -8.77 -2.93
C ILE A 101 16.38 -8.41 -4.22
N SER A 102 16.73 -7.14 -4.39
CA SER A 102 17.53 -6.70 -5.55
C SER A 102 18.93 -7.32 -5.55
N GLU A 103 19.57 -7.41 -4.38
CA GLU A 103 20.88 -8.06 -4.22
C GLU A 103 20.82 -9.57 -4.47
N ASP A 104 19.78 -10.24 -3.93
CA ASP A 104 19.70 -11.71 -3.98
C ASP A 104 19.25 -12.25 -5.34
N ILE A 105 18.29 -11.59 -6.01
CA ILE A 105 17.71 -12.09 -7.26
C ILE A 105 17.69 -11.08 -8.40
N ASN A 106 18.36 -9.93 -8.25
CA ASN A 106 18.44 -8.85 -9.25
C ASN A 106 17.06 -8.37 -9.74
N TRP A 107 16.07 -8.30 -8.82
CA TRP A 107 14.73 -7.82 -9.13
C TRP A 107 14.57 -6.34 -8.80
N PHE A 108 13.89 -5.60 -9.69
CA PHE A 108 13.57 -4.19 -9.52
C PHE A 108 12.13 -3.92 -9.95
N PRO A 109 11.37 -3.08 -9.22
CA PRO A 109 10.02 -2.71 -9.61
C PRO A 109 10.03 -1.83 -10.86
N GLY A 110 9.08 -2.05 -11.76
CA GLY A 110 8.93 -1.28 -13.01
C GLY A 110 7.78 -0.29 -12.97
N ILE A 111 6.82 -0.43 -12.05
CA ILE A 111 5.57 0.34 -12.04
C ILE A 111 5.43 1.12 -10.74
N SER A 112 5.73 2.42 -10.79
CA SER A 112 5.45 3.34 -9.67
C SER A 112 3.97 3.68 -9.56
N LEU A 113 3.54 4.23 -8.41
CA LEU A 113 2.18 4.73 -8.22
C LEU A 113 1.81 5.78 -9.27
N GLU A 114 2.73 6.69 -9.62
CA GLU A 114 2.53 7.70 -10.64
C GLU A 114 2.25 7.08 -12.01
N HIS A 115 3.06 6.09 -12.40
CA HIS A 115 2.88 5.37 -13.66
C HIS A 115 1.52 4.65 -13.71
N ALA A 116 1.16 3.96 -12.63
CA ALA A 116 -0.11 3.24 -12.54
C ALA A 116 -1.32 4.18 -12.63
N LEU A 117 -1.28 5.32 -11.92
CA LEU A 117 -2.35 6.33 -11.95
C LEU A 117 -2.54 6.95 -13.34
N ARG A 118 -1.45 7.32 -14.02
CA ARG A 118 -1.50 7.94 -15.35
C ARG A 118 -2.02 7.00 -16.44
N ASN A 119 -1.75 5.71 -16.31
CA ASN A 119 -2.12 4.70 -17.31
C ASN A 119 -3.37 3.89 -16.93
N GLY A 120 -4.05 4.21 -15.83
CA GLY A 120 -5.27 3.52 -15.39
C GLY A 120 -5.06 2.04 -15.10
N LEU A 121 -3.93 1.68 -14.52
CA LEU A 121 -3.54 0.29 -14.22
C LEU A 121 -4.09 -0.18 -12.86
N PHE A 122 -5.42 -0.08 -12.66
CA PHE A 122 -6.09 -0.50 -11.41
C PHE A 122 -7.23 -1.46 -11.69
#